data_5bd0e72e28d436f680608d28029328d2
#
_entry.id   5bd0e72e28d436f680608d28029328d2
#
_cell.length_a   1.000
_cell.length_b   1.000
_cell.length_c   1.000
_cell.angle_alpha   90.00
_cell.angle_beta   90.00
_cell.angle_gamma   90.00
#
_symmetry.space_group_name_H-M   'P 1'
#
loop_
_entity.id
_entity.type
_entity.pdbx_description
1 polymer ?
#
loop_
_entity_poly.entity_id
_entity_poly.type
_entity_poly.pdbx_seq_one_letter_code
_entity_poly.pdbx_strand_id
1 'polypeptide(L)'
;MSEQQIQKVKVKRLAHVGLWTTDVTSQVRFYRQALGFDLRSTEVSSQDVELEDANAFLTLGDDYHCLGLFTDTRATQGNGRVPFAQSRLHHLSFQVDTDAELAALAARLSMSGVDLSLEARDGDPDSGDTLWFRDPDGNRIEIAVSPDDTFSQHASAVGRRHSRLRPVGLQHLALQTPHLETMVEFYTESLGFDISDWLLRECAWLRCNSDHHTIILMQGNQDVDHVGYSIPDGLELLAWADHLGRQQVPILWGPGRHGAGSDLFVRFADSEGCHIELSAELQQYYDHDVTTPPRLWHTRPRALNLWGVMPPWVREEARV
;
A
#
# COMPACT_ATOMS: atom_id res chain seq x y z
N MET A 1 -24.58 -14.86 13.86
CA MET A 1 -24.17 -15.11 12.48
C MET A 1 -23.83 -16.59 12.32
N SER A 2 -24.14 -17.23 11.18
CA SER A 2 -23.77 -18.61 10.94
C SER A 2 -22.26 -18.70 10.60
N GLU A 3 -21.64 -19.87 10.84
CA GLU A 3 -20.24 -20.12 10.45
C GLU A 3 -19.98 -19.83 8.96
N GLN A 4 -20.96 -20.09 8.09
CA GLN A 4 -20.89 -19.77 6.66
C GLN A 4 -20.87 -18.25 6.37
N GLN A 5 -21.46 -17.40 7.23
CA GLN A 5 -21.39 -15.94 7.10
C GLN A 5 -20.04 -15.39 7.56
N ILE A 6 -19.44 -15.99 8.59
CA ILE A 6 -18.11 -15.61 9.08
C ILE A 6 -17.04 -15.91 8.02
N GLN A 7 -17.16 -16.99 7.28
CA GLN A 7 -16.20 -17.36 6.20
C GLN A 7 -16.26 -16.46 4.95
N LYS A 8 -17.36 -15.71 4.74
CA LYS A 8 -17.54 -14.88 3.54
C LYS A 8 -17.03 -13.44 3.68
N VAL A 9 -16.76 -12.97 4.90
CA VAL A 9 -16.29 -11.60 5.11
C VAL A 9 -14.83 -11.46 4.67
N LYS A 10 -14.56 -10.43 3.90
CA LYS A 10 -13.21 -10.05 3.48
C LYS A 10 -12.99 -8.54 3.66
N VAL A 11 -11.75 -8.15 3.81
CA VAL A 11 -11.38 -6.74 3.69
C VAL A 11 -11.70 -6.24 2.27
N LYS A 12 -11.99 -4.94 2.13
CA LYS A 12 -12.50 -4.35 0.89
C LYS A 12 -11.47 -3.49 0.18
N ARG A 13 -10.61 -2.82 0.93
CA ARG A 13 -9.58 -1.95 0.36
C ARG A 13 -8.42 -1.73 1.31
N LEU A 14 -7.28 -1.36 0.76
CA LEU A 14 -6.17 -0.76 1.48
C LEU A 14 -6.51 0.71 1.72
N ALA A 15 -6.65 1.11 2.98
CA ALA A 15 -7.04 2.46 3.35
C ALA A 15 -5.84 3.40 3.43
N HIS A 16 -4.81 2.99 4.18
CA HIS A 16 -3.58 3.74 4.29
C HIS A 16 -2.37 2.84 4.61
N VAL A 17 -1.19 3.41 4.40
CA VAL A 17 0.09 2.83 4.79
C VAL A 17 0.77 3.78 5.76
N GLY A 18 1.21 3.29 6.91
CA GLY A 18 2.08 4.00 7.83
C GLY A 18 3.54 3.61 7.58
N LEU A 19 4.42 4.60 7.44
CA LEU A 19 5.85 4.41 7.26
C LEU A 19 6.64 5.05 8.39
N TRP A 20 7.69 4.36 8.84
CA TRP A 20 8.71 4.96 9.69
C TRP A 20 9.57 5.91 8.87
N THR A 21 9.91 7.05 9.44
CA THR A 21 10.81 8.05 8.85
C THR A 21 11.75 8.62 9.89
N THR A 22 12.96 8.99 9.47
CA THR A 22 13.94 9.70 10.31
C THR A 22 13.79 11.21 10.21
N ASP A 23 13.05 11.73 9.21
CA ASP A 23 12.84 13.14 8.95
C ASP A 23 11.45 13.39 8.35
N VAL A 24 10.45 13.52 9.24
CA VAL A 24 9.05 13.77 8.85
C VAL A 24 8.92 15.02 8.01
N THR A 25 9.63 16.09 8.35
CA THR A 25 9.55 17.38 7.63
C THR A 25 10.00 17.25 6.18
N SER A 26 11.13 16.59 5.92
CA SER A 26 11.62 16.35 4.56
C SER A 26 10.71 15.44 3.77
N GLN A 27 10.16 14.39 4.40
CA GLN A 27 9.21 13.49 3.78
C GLN A 27 7.89 14.20 3.41
N VAL A 28 7.30 14.96 4.33
CA VAL A 28 6.11 15.76 4.05
C VAL A 28 6.34 16.72 2.87
N ARG A 29 7.50 17.39 2.86
CA ARG A 29 7.88 18.30 1.76
C ARG A 29 7.96 17.53 0.43
N PHE A 30 8.59 16.36 0.40
CA PHE A 30 8.70 15.53 -0.79
C PHE A 30 7.32 15.12 -1.32
N TYR A 31 6.48 14.50 -0.51
CA TYR A 31 5.15 14.04 -0.94
C TYR A 31 4.25 15.19 -1.39
N ARG A 32 4.33 16.36 -0.75
CA ARG A 32 3.58 17.56 -1.17
C ARG A 32 4.09 18.16 -2.47
N GLN A 33 5.40 18.28 -2.66
CA GLN A 33 5.99 18.95 -3.82
C GLN A 33 6.06 18.04 -5.04
N ALA A 34 6.52 16.81 -4.87
CA ALA A 34 6.69 15.86 -5.96
C ALA A 34 5.38 15.17 -6.36
N LEU A 35 4.49 14.87 -5.40
CA LEU A 35 3.29 14.08 -5.65
C LEU A 35 1.98 14.82 -5.45
N GLY A 36 2.01 16.04 -4.92
CA GLY A 36 0.81 16.87 -4.75
C GLY A 36 -0.11 16.43 -3.62
N PHE A 37 0.40 15.72 -2.62
CA PHE A 37 -0.36 15.39 -1.41
C PHE A 37 -0.72 16.64 -0.61
N ASP A 38 -1.83 16.56 0.11
CA ASP A 38 -2.21 17.55 1.11
C ASP A 38 -1.86 17.01 2.50
N LEU A 39 -1.36 17.90 3.37
CA LEU A 39 -1.17 17.58 4.79
C LEU A 39 -2.51 17.74 5.50
N ARG A 40 -2.97 16.69 6.18
CA ARG A 40 -4.15 16.76 7.04
C ARG A 40 -3.74 17.48 8.33
N SER A 41 -4.37 18.63 8.57
CA SER A 41 -4.14 19.40 9.78
C SER A 41 -4.81 18.74 10.97
N THR A 42 -4.04 18.18 11.87
CA THR A 42 -4.54 17.77 13.18
C THR A 42 -4.35 18.83 14.25
N GLU A 43 -3.69 19.96 14.01
CA GLU A 43 -3.63 21.12 14.95
C GLU A 43 -2.72 22.27 14.47
N VAL A 44 -2.06 22.17 13.33
CA VAL A 44 -1.09 23.19 12.90
C VAL A 44 -1.46 23.80 11.55
N SER A 45 -2.05 24.97 11.59
CA SER A 45 -2.36 25.81 10.44
C SER A 45 -1.17 26.73 10.13
N SER A 46 -0.07 26.23 9.55
CA SER A 46 0.89 27.10 8.87
C SER A 46 1.83 26.33 7.95
N GLN A 47 2.19 26.96 6.84
CA GLN A 47 3.00 26.35 5.77
C GLN A 47 4.48 26.13 6.14
N ASP A 48 4.92 26.56 7.33
CA ASP A 48 6.32 26.64 7.74
C ASP A 48 6.60 26.02 9.13
N VAL A 49 5.84 24.99 9.55
CA VAL A 49 6.12 24.35 10.84
C VAL A 49 7.12 23.22 10.67
N GLU A 50 8.23 23.31 11.40
CA GLU A 50 9.12 22.18 11.64
C GLU A 50 8.34 21.14 12.47
N LEU A 51 8.06 19.98 11.86
CA LEU A 51 7.39 18.86 12.50
C LEU A 51 8.43 18.01 13.25
N GLU A 52 9.15 18.62 14.17
CA GLU A 52 10.08 17.89 15.03
C GLU A 52 9.26 16.97 15.95
N ASP A 53 9.56 15.66 15.90
CA ASP A 53 8.95 14.60 16.71
C ASP A 53 7.43 14.39 16.57
N ALA A 54 6.79 14.91 15.51
CA ALA A 54 5.37 14.74 15.26
C ALA A 54 5.11 13.72 14.14
N ASN A 55 4.01 12.97 14.26
CA ASN A 55 3.50 12.16 13.15
C ASN A 55 2.80 13.08 12.14
N ALA A 56 2.85 12.71 10.84
CA ALA A 56 2.17 13.45 9.79
C ALA A 56 1.26 12.54 8.99
N PHE A 57 0.07 13.03 8.68
CA PHE A 57 -0.93 12.31 7.89
C PHE A 57 -1.17 13.05 6.57
N LEU A 58 -1.02 12.34 5.46
CA LEU A 58 -1.09 12.88 4.12
C LEU A 58 -2.27 12.26 3.37
N THR A 59 -2.98 13.10 2.59
CA THR A 59 -4.18 12.69 1.86
C THR A 59 -4.09 13.02 0.38
N LEU A 60 -4.84 12.25 -0.41
CA LEU A 60 -5.13 12.47 -1.82
C LEU A 60 -6.65 12.68 -1.95
N GLY A 61 -7.11 13.91 -2.16
CA GLY A 61 -8.53 14.23 -2.28
C GLY A 61 -9.28 14.28 -0.94
N ASP A 62 -10.48 13.70 -0.93
CA ASP A 62 -11.39 13.75 0.22
C ASP A 62 -11.22 12.58 1.20
N ASP A 63 -10.25 11.70 0.95
CA ASP A 63 -9.96 10.57 1.83
C ASP A 63 -9.48 11.05 3.21
N TYR A 64 -9.74 10.24 4.22
CA TYR A 64 -9.28 10.53 5.60
C TYR A 64 -7.77 10.78 5.64
N HIS A 65 -6.98 9.81 5.23
CA HIS A 65 -5.58 9.91 4.81
C HIS A 65 -5.19 8.60 4.11
N CYS A 66 -4.16 8.62 3.29
CA CYS A 66 -3.67 7.43 2.60
C CYS A 66 -2.21 7.11 2.95
N LEU A 67 -1.50 8.04 3.59
CA LEU A 67 -0.12 7.86 4.05
C LEU A 67 0.06 8.48 5.44
N GLY A 68 0.55 7.67 6.39
CA GLY A 68 1.02 8.11 7.69
C GLY A 68 2.55 8.09 7.73
N LEU A 69 3.17 9.14 8.24
CA LEU A 69 4.61 9.24 8.47
C LEU A 69 4.86 9.30 9.97
N PHE A 70 5.63 8.36 10.50
CA PHE A 70 5.86 8.16 11.92
C PHE A 70 7.34 8.31 12.25
N THR A 71 7.68 9.17 13.20
CA THR A 71 9.08 9.40 13.60
C THR A 71 9.69 8.13 14.18
N ASP A 72 10.77 7.64 13.58
CA ASP A 72 11.53 6.51 14.13
C ASP A 72 12.48 6.99 15.23
N THR A 73 12.01 7.03 16.48
CA THR A 73 12.81 7.40 17.64
C THR A 73 13.92 6.38 17.95
N ARG A 74 13.89 5.17 17.39
CA ARG A 74 14.93 4.14 17.55
C ARG A 74 16.22 4.52 16.81
N ALA A 75 16.11 5.29 15.72
CA ALA A 75 17.24 5.75 14.92
C ALA A 75 18.10 6.78 15.63
N THR A 76 17.59 7.45 16.69
CA THR A 76 18.29 8.52 17.41
C THR A 76 19.18 8.02 18.57
N GLN A 77 19.12 6.74 18.93
CA GLN A 77 19.87 6.18 20.06
C GLN A 77 21.30 5.72 19.72
N GLY A 78 21.79 5.96 18.49
CA GLY A 78 23.13 5.60 18.05
C GLY A 78 23.87 6.76 17.36
N ASN A 79 25.19 6.86 17.56
CA ASN A 79 26.06 7.84 16.91
C ASN A 79 26.21 7.59 15.40
N GLY A 80 25.15 7.77 14.63
CA GLY A 80 25.16 7.64 13.18
C GLY A 80 23.78 7.19 12.67
N ARG A 81 23.37 7.70 11.51
CA ARG A 81 22.21 7.19 10.79
C ARG A 81 22.39 5.69 10.56
N VAL A 82 21.76 4.86 11.39
CA VAL A 82 21.63 3.44 11.12
C VAL A 82 20.51 3.32 10.09
N PRO A 83 20.74 2.74 8.91
CA PRO A 83 19.66 2.36 8.01
C PRO A 83 18.65 1.55 8.83
N PHE A 84 17.36 1.75 8.58
CA PHE A 84 16.28 1.05 9.30
C PHE A 84 16.70 -0.39 9.63
N ALA A 85 17.00 -0.65 10.91
CA ALA A 85 17.45 -1.98 11.35
C ALA A 85 16.33 -3.04 11.28
N GLN A 86 15.12 -2.59 10.94
CA GLN A 86 13.89 -3.36 10.75
C GLN A 86 13.09 -2.71 9.62
N SER A 87 12.03 -3.39 9.15
CA SER A 87 11.13 -2.90 8.10
C SER A 87 10.72 -1.44 8.28
N ARG A 88 10.63 -0.70 7.17
CA ARG A 88 10.09 0.68 7.11
C ARG A 88 8.60 0.73 7.41
N LEU A 89 7.90 -0.38 7.35
CA LEU A 89 6.48 -0.43 7.63
C LEU A 89 6.21 -0.16 9.11
N HIS A 90 5.45 0.89 9.40
CA HIS A 90 4.87 1.10 10.72
C HIS A 90 3.61 0.24 10.88
N HIS A 91 2.68 0.35 9.93
CA HIS A 91 1.47 -0.47 9.85
C HIS A 91 0.82 -0.35 8.47
N LEU A 92 -0.13 -1.24 8.19
CA LEU A 92 -1.03 -1.14 7.05
C LEU A 92 -2.46 -1.20 7.56
N SER A 93 -3.35 -0.42 6.94
CA SER A 93 -4.74 -0.33 7.31
C SER A 93 -5.63 -0.79 6.17
N PHE A 94 -6.57 -1.70 6.49
CA PHE A 94 -7.63 -2.12 5.59
C PHE A 94 -8.99 -1.64 6.10
N GLN A 95 -9.99 -1.70 5.24
CA GLN A 95 -11.35 -1.36 5.58
C GLN A 95 -12.34 -2.49 5.28
N VAL A 96 -13.40 -2.53 6.09
CA VAL A 96 -14.64 -3.26 5.88
C VAL A 96 -15.79 -2.26 5.81
N ASP A 97 -16.96 -2.69 5.31
CA ASP A 97 -18.07 -1.76 5.09
C ASP A 97 -18.94 -1.57 6.36
N THR A 98 -18.96 -2.55 7.28
CA THR A 98 -19.85 -2.53 8.44
C THR A 98 -19.21 -3.06 9.71
N ASP A 99 -19.73 -2.63 10.87
CA ASP A 99 -19.35 -3.20 12.18
C ASP A 99 -19.61 -4.70 12.27
N ALA A 100 -20.62 -5.21 11.57
CA ALA A 100 -20.92 -6.64 11.52
C ALA A 100 -19.82 -7.42 10.79
N GLU A 101 -19.25 -6.87 9.71
CA GLU A 101 -18.11 -7.44 9.01
C GLU A 101 -16.84 -7.38 9.86
N LEU A 102 -16.61 -6.26 10.57
CA LEU A 102 -15.49 -6.13 11.50
C LEU A 102 -15.55 -7.19 12.60
N ALA A 103 -16.72 -7.35 13.23
CA ALA A 103 -16.93 -8.35 14.25
C ALA A 103 -16.75 -9.79 13.74
N ALA A 104 -17.19 -10.07 12.51
CA ALA A 104 -16.99 -11.37 11.87
C ALA A 104 -15.53 -11.66 11.57
N LEU A 105 -14.79 -10.65 11.11
CA LEU A 105 -13.36 -10.76 10.86
C LEU A 105 -12.59 -10.99 12.15
N ALA A 106 -12.92 -10.23 13.22
CA ALA A 106 -12.34 -10.41 14.54
C ALA A 106 -12.57 -11.84 15.09
N ALA A 107 -13.81 -12.37 14.94
CA ALA A 107 -14.11 -13.73 15.36
C ALA A 107 -13.26 -14.77 14.61
N ARG A 108 -13.11 -14.64 13.27
CA ARG A 108 -12.29 -15.54 12.46
C ARG A 108 -10.82 -15.50 12.87
N LEU A 109 -10.24 -14.32 13.02
CA LEU A 109 -8.85 -14.13 13.44
C LEU A 109 -8.61 -14.73 14.83
N SER A 110 -9.53 -14.50 15.78
CA SER A 110 -9.47 -15.08 17.13
C SER A 110 -9.52 -16.61 17.11
N MET A 111 -10.37 -17.20 16.26
CA MET A 111 -10.45 -18.65 16.07
C MET A 111 -9.16 -19.24 15.48
N SER A 112 -8.43 -18.46 14.69
CA SER A 112 -7.10 -18.82 14.17
C SER A 112 -5.97 -18.53 15.16
N GLY A 113 -6.27 -18.11 16.39
CA GLY A 113 -5.28 -17.87 17.44
C GLY A 113 -4.50 -16.56 17.29
N VAL A 114 -5.01 -15.61 16.52
CA VAL A 114 -4.42 -14.29 16.36
C VAL A 114 -4.79 -13.41 17.57
N ASP A 115 -3.80 -12.79 18.20
CA ASP A 115 -4.01 -11.84 19.29
C ASP A 115 -4.56 -10.53 18.71
N LEU A 116 -5.67 -10.05 19.28
CA LEU A 116 -6.40 -8.87 18.83
C LEU A 116 -6.40 -7.78 19.88
N SER A 117 -6.31 -6.52 19.47
CA SER A 117 -6.61 -5.35 20.30
C SER A 117 -7.59 -4.42 19.61
N LEU A 118 -8.35 -3.65 20.42
CA LEU A 118 -9.17 -2.53 19.95
C LEU A 118 -8.49 -1.25 20.40
N GLU A 119 -8.24 -0.35 19.48
CA GLU A 119 -7.59 0.92 19.75
C GLU A 119 -8.38 2.04 19.05
N ALA A 120 -8.36 3.24 19.63
CA ALA A 120 -8.91 4.41 18.97
C ALA A 120 -8.14 4.69 17.66
N ARG A 121 -8.87 4.98 16.59
CA ARG A 121 -8.25 5.27 15.27
C ARG A 121 -7.36 6.50 15.37
N ASP A 122 -6.10 6.38 14.94
CA ASP A 122 -5.07 7.43 15.02
C ASP A 122 -4.88 8.06 16.42
N GLY A 123 -5.31 7.33 17.48
CA GLY A 123 -5.31 7.86 18.84
C GLY A 123 -6.39 8.89 19.14
N ASP A 124 -7.34 9.12 18.23
CA ASP A 124 -8.47 10.01 18.41
C ASP A 124 -9.67 9.23 18.95
N PRO A 125 -10.08 9.44 20.23
CA PRO A 125 -11.20 8.72 20.87
C PRO A 125 -12.55 8.91 20.16
N ASP A 126 -12.69 9.97 19.37
CA ASP A 126 -13.94 10.31 18.68
C ASP A 126 -14.02 9.67 17.28
N SER A 127 -12.93 9.06 16.80
CA SER A 127 -12.85 8.46 15.46
C SER A 127 -13.35 7.01 15.36
N GLY A 128 -13.79 6.44 16.47
CA GLY A 128 -14.23 5.04 16.58
C GLY A 128 -13.06 4.08 16.81
N ASP A 129 -13.40 2.88 17.29
CA ASP A 129 -12.43 1.83 17.56
C ASP A 129 -12.05 1.09 16.26
N THR A 130 -10.77 0.75 16.13
CA THR A 130 -10.24 -0.09 15.07
C THR A 130 -9.68 -1.38 15.63
N LEU A 131 -9.71 -2.44 14.81
CA LEU A 131 -9.18 -3.73 15.19
C LEU A 131 -7.70 -3.80 14.78
N TRP A 132 -6.84 -4.14 15.74
CA TRP A 132 -5.41 -4.28 15.54
C TRP A 132 -4.92 -5.69 15.80
N PHE A 133 -3.99 -6.16 14.98
CA PHE A 133 -3.30 -7.44 15.12
C PHE A 133 -1.98 -7.43 14.36
N ARG A 134 -1.29 -8.58 14.36
CA ARG A 134 -0.07 -8.76 13.56
C ARG A 134 -0.23 -9.93 12.60
N ASP A 135 0.36 -9.77 11.41
CA ASP A 135 0.52 -10.87 10.47
C ASP A 135 1.67 -11.83 10.92
N PRO A 136 1.90 -12.94 10.21
CA PRO A 136 2.95 -13.91 10.59
C PRO A 136 4.37 -13.35 10.64
N ASP A 137 4.67 -12.30 9.87
CA ASP A 137 5.96 -11.60 9.91
C ASP A 137 6.02 -10.52 11.03
N GLY A 138 4.93 -10.34 11.77
CA GLY A 138 4.83 -9.34 12.83
C GLY A 138 4.50 -7.95 12.35
N ASN A 139 4.16 -7.73 11.06
CA ASN A 139 3.67 -6.45 10.59
C ASN A 139 2.35 -6.11 11.28
N ARG A 140 2.23 -4.87 11.71
CA ARG A 140 1.04 -4.39 12.39
C ARG A 140 -0.05 -4.08 11.37
N ILE A 141 -1.26 -4.63 11.58
CA ILE A 141 -2.41 -4.47 10.71
C ILE A 141 -3.54 -3.81 11.48
N GLU A 142 -4.14 -2.80 10.88
CA GLU A 142 -5.37 -2.15 11.33
C GLU A 142 -6.53 -2.56 10.42
N ILE A 143 -7.70 -2.80 11.00
CA ILE A 143 -8.96 -2.89 10.26
C ILE A 143 -9.93 -1.86 10.82
N ALA A 144 -10.41 -0.97 9.95
CA ALA A 144 -11.39 0.06 10.29
C ALA A 144 -12.69 -0.15 9.51
N VAL A 145 -13.80 0.34 10.07
CA VAL A 145 -15.07 0.44 9.33
C VAL A 145 -15.03 1.71 8.48
N SER A 146 -15.37 1.60 7.21
CA SER A 146 -15.54 2.77 6.35
C SER A 146 -16.91 3.41 6.65
N PRO A 147 -16.98 4.67 7.03
CA PRO A 147 -18.25 5.28 7.42
C PRO A 147 -19.22 5.51 6.26
N ASP A 148 -18.82 5.38 5.00
CA ASP A 148 -19.70 5.65 3.85
C ASP A 148 -19.16 5.15 2.49
N ASP A 149 -20.08 5.08 1.52
CA ASP A 149 -19.97 4.78 0.09
C ASP A 149 -18.94 5.63 -0.72
N THR A 150 -17.80 5.99 -0.11
CA THR A 150 -16.70 6.69 -0.79
C THR A 150 -16.12 5.87 -1.94
N PHE A 151 -16.48 4.58 -2.05
CA PHE A 151 -16.10 3.70 -3.15
C PHE A 151 -16.59 4.20 -4.53
N SER A 152 -17.71 4.93 -4.57
CA SER A 152 -18.23 5.47 -5.82
C SER A 152 -17.46 6.70 -6.32
N GLN A 153 -16.62 7.30 -5.47
CA GLN A 153 -15.90 8.53 -5.83
C GLN A 153 -14.59 8.27 -6.57
N HIS A 154 -13.92 7.14 -6.37
CA HIS A 154 -12.73 6.79 -7.15
C HIS A 154 -13.05 6.59 -8.64
N ALA A 155 -14.21 5.99 -8.95
CA ALA A 155 -14.70 5.89 -10.33
C ALA A 155 -15.08 7.25 -10.93
N SER A 156 -15.46 8.25 -10.10
CA SER A 156 -15.85 9.59 -10.53
C SER A 156 -14.66 10.54 -10.73
N ALA A 157 -13.49 10.23 -10.16
CA ALA A 157 -12.28 11.02 -10.30
C ALA A 157 -11.64 10.89 -11.69
N VAL A 158 -11.94 9.84 -12.44
CA VAL A 158 -11.47 9.60 -13.83
C VAL A 158 -11.85 10.71 -14.82
N GLY A 159 -12.68 11.67 -14.45
CA GLY A 159 -13.08 12.79 -15.31
C GLY A 159 -12.59 14.17 -14.87
N ARG A 160 -12.00 14.32 -13.69
CA ARG A 160 -11.55 15.62 -13.18
C ARG A 160 -10.08 15.83 -13.51
N ARG A 161 -9.78 16.55 -14.61
CA ARG A 161 -8.43 17.09 -14.83
C ARG A 161 -8.15 18.13 -13.73
N HIS A 162 -7.37 17.74 -12.75
CA HIS A 162 -6.82 18.70 -11.80
C HIS A 162 -5.83 19.63 -12.53
N SER A 163 -5.79 20.89 -12.16
CA SER A 163 -4.81 21.86 -12.70
C SER A 163 -3.36 21.51 -12.33
N ARG A 164 -3.15 20.52 -11.45
CA ARG A 164 -1.86 20.02 -10.97
C ARG A 164 -1.85 18.50 -11.05
N LEU A 165 -0.72 17.92 -11.47
CA LEU A 165 -0.52 16.47 -11.44
C LEU A 165 -0.59 15.96 -9.99
N ARG A 166 -1.39 14.90 -9.80
CA ARG A 166 -1.65 14.31 -8.50
C ARG A 166 -2.14 12.87 -8.71
N PRO A 167 -1.67 11.87 -7.95
CA PRO A 167 -2.25 10.52 -7.99
C PRO A 167 -3.73 10.55 -7.63
N VAL A 168 -4.47 9.57 -8.12
CA VAL A 168 -5.90 9.41 -7.82
C VAL A 168 -6.11 8.88 -6.41
N GLY A 169 -5.26 7.93 -5.98
CA GLY A 169 -5.34 7.31 -4.66
C GLY A 169 -4.26 6.26 -4.42
N LEU A 170 -4.21 5.77 -3.20
CA LEU A 170 -3.41 4.60 -2.83
C LEU A 170 -4.01 3.38 -3.52
N GLN A 171 -3.17 2.59 -4.20
CA GLN A 171 -3.61 1.43 -4.97
C GLN A 171 -3.15 0.12 -4.33
N HIS A 172 -1.85 -0.02 -4.08
CA HIS A 172 -1.29 -1.26 -3.55
C HIS A 172 -0.06 -1.03 -2.68
N LEU A 173 0.28 -2.06 -1.91
CA LEU A 173 1.51 -2.15 -1.14
C LEU A 173 2.23 -3.44 -1.50
N ALA A 174 3.52 -3.35 -1.83
CA ALA A 174 4.37 -4.51 -2.01
C ALA A 174 5.27 -4.71 -0.79
N LEU A 175 5.23 -5.91 -0.23
CA LEU A 175 6.01 -6.32 0.92
C LEU A 175 6.97 -7.44 0.55
N GLN A 176 8.20 -7.34 1.01
CA GLN A 176 9.14 -8.45 1.05
C GLN A 176 8.96 -9.24 2.34
N THR A 177 9.02 -10.56 2.23
CA THR A 177 8.81 -11.50 3.33
C THR A 177 9.73 -12.72 3.22
N PRO A 178 10.35 -13.18 4.32
CA PRO A 178 11.07 -14.45 4.32
C PRO A 178 10.12 -15.67 4.33
N HIS A 179 8.82 -15.47 4.61
CA HIS A 179 7.83 -16.53 4.80
C HIS A 179 6.67 -16.43 3.81
N LEU A 180 6.97 -16.31 2.49
CA LEU A 180 6.00 -16.02 1.43
C LEU A 180 4.75 -16.90 1.48
N GLU A 181 4.90 -18.22 1.58
CA GLU A 181 3.76 -19.15 1.57
C GLU A 181 2.85 -18.94 2.80
N THR A 182 3.44 -18.78 3.99
CA THR A 182 2.70 -18.51 5.24
C THR A 182 1.96 -17.18 5.20
N MET A 183 2.60 -16.15 4.64
CA MET A 183 1.97 -14.84 4.47
C MET A 183 0.81 -14.90 3.49
N VAL A 184 0.96 -15.59 2.35
CA VAL A 184 -0.14 -15.78 1.39
C VAL A 184 -1.30 -16.52 2.03
N GLU A 185 -1.04 -17.61 2.74
CA GLU A 185 -2.06 -18.36 3.47
C GLU A 185 -2.80 -17.47 4.48
N PHE A 186 -2.08 -16.67 5.25
CA PHE A 186 -2.69 -15.76 6.22
C PHE A 186 -3.60 -14.72 5.55
N TYR A 187 -3.13 -14.05 4.49
CA TYR A 187 -3.93 -13.04 3.79
C TYR A 187 -5.14 -13.63 3.09
N THR A 188 -5.04 -14.84 2.54
CA THR A 188 -6.18 -15.50 1.88
C THR A 188 -7.18 -16.07 2.88
N GLU A 189 -6.74 -16.86 3.86
CA GLU A 189 -7.63 -17.55 4.78
C GLU A 189 -8.18 -16.64 5.89
N SER A 190 -7.32 -15.74 6.43
CA SER A 190 -7.71 -14.89 7.56
C SER A 190 -8.33 -13.56 7.13
N LEU A 191 -7.87 -12.94 6.04
CA LEU A 191 -8.36 -11.64 5.57
C LEU A 191 -9.27 -11.72 4.35
N GLY A 192 -9.34 -12.89 3.70
CA GLY A 192 -10.23 -13.18 2.58
C GLY A 192 -9.75 -12.63 1.24
N PHE A 193 -8.45 -12.46 1.06
CA PHE A 193 -7.89 -12.10 -0.25
C PHE A 193 -8.00 -13.24 -1.25
N ASP A 194 -8.13 -12.88 -2.51
CA ASP A 194 -8.00 -13.81 -3.63
C ASP A 194 -6.62 -13.65 -4.27
N ILE A 195 -6.04 -14.76 -4.74
CA ILE A 195 -4.78 -14.73 -5.49
C ILE A 195 -5.09 -14.44 -6.95
N SER A 196 -4.48 -13.40 -7.52
CA SER A 196 -4.61 -13.08 -8.94
C SER A 196 -3.54 -13.75 -9.78
N ASP A 197 -2.30 -13.67 -9.35
CA ASP A 197 -1.15 -14.21 -10.08
C ASP A 197 -0.11 -14.79 -9.12
N TRP A 198 0.70 -15.73 -9.62
CA TRP A 198 1.90 -16.24 -8.99
C TRP A 198 3.10 -16.13 -9.95
N LEU A 199 4.25 -15.72 -9.42
CA LEU A 199 5.54 -15.95 -10.04
C LEU A 199 6.29 -16.96 -9.16
N LEU A 200 6.35 -18.21 -9.60
CA LEU A 200 7.01 -19.37 -9.02
C LEU A 200 7.78 -19.13 -7.69
N ARG A 201 7.12 -19.26 -6.54
CA ARG A 201 7.70 -19.14 -5.19
C ARG A 201 8.47 -17.82 -4.91
N GLU A 202 8.34 -16.84 -5.80
CA GLU A 202 9.04 -15.57 -5.68
C GLU A 202 8.10 -14.42 -5.37
N CYS A 203 6.85 -14.47 -5.88
CA CYS A 203 5.91 -13.38 -5.72
C CYS A 203 4.46 -13.85 -5.89
N ALA A 204 3.56 -13.30 -5.09
CA ALA A 204 2.11 -13.46 -5.18
C ALA A 204 1.44 -12.09 -5.24
N TRP A 205 0.49 -11.95 -6.17
CA TRP A 205 -0.38 -10.77 -6.28
C TRP A 205 -1.75 -11.10 -5.70
N LEU A 206 -2.15 -10.36 -4.65
CA LEU A 206 -3.37 -10.62 -3.89
C LEU A 206 -4.33 -9.44 -4.03
N ARG A 207 -5.63 -9.74 -4.24
CA ARG A 207 -6.69 -8.74 -4.35
C ARG A 207 -7.75 -8.91 -3.27
N CYS A 208 -8.29 -7.81 -2.79
CA CYS A 208 -9.47 -7.78 -1.91
C CYS A 208 -10.69 -7.10 -2.56
N ASN A 209 -10.50 -6.48 -3.72
CA ASN A 209 -11.51 -5.76 -4.50
C ASN A 209 -11.40 -6.10 -6.00
N SER A 210 -11.90 -5.22 -6.87
CA SER A 210 -11.83 -5.40 -8.33
C SER A 210 -10.43 -5.22 -8.92
N ASP A 211 -9.52 -4.55 -8.25
CA ASP A 211 -8.15 -4.37 -8.72
C ASP A 211 -7.42 -5.71 -8.80
N HIS A 212 -6.55 -5.88 -9.80
CA HIS A 212 -5.75 -7.09 -9.94
C HIS A 212 -4.97 -7.40 -8.67
N HIS A 213 -4.48 -6.38 -7.98
CA HIS A 213 -3.81 -6.56 -6.71
C HIS A 213 -3.94 -5.34 -5.82
N THR A 214 -4.00 -5.60 -4.52
CA THR A 214 -3.98 -4.62 -3.43
C THR A 214 -2.74 -4.83 -2.57
N ILE A 215 -2.32 -6.09 -2.43
CA ILE A 215 -1.07 -6.49 -1.76
C ILE A 215 -0.25 -7.35 -2.72
N ILE A 216 1.05 -7.09 -2.74
CA ILE A 216 2.03 -7.93 -3.40
C ILE A 216 2.95 -8.48 -2.30
N LEU A 217 3.11 -9.80 -2.25
CA LEU A 217 4.03 -10.47 -1.34
C LEU A 217 5.20 -11.03 -2.16
N MET A 218 6.43 -10.66 -1.80
CA MET A 218 7.64 -11.03 -2.52
C MET A 218 8.61 -11.77 -1.59
N GLN A 219 9.19 -12.87 -2.03
CA GLN A 219 10.21 -13.57 -1.26
C GLN A 219 11.45 -12.66 -1.12
N GLY A 220 11.86 -12.40 0.12
CA GLY A 220 12.99 -11.52 0.43
C GLY A 220 13.15 -11.28 1.92
N ASN A 221 13.99 -10.31 2.28
CA ASN A 221 14.08 -9.84 3.68
C ASN A 221 12.86 -8.95 3.98
N GLN A 222 12.35 -9.07 5.21
CA GLN A 222 11.17 -8.31 5.61
C GLN A 222 11.37 -6.81 5.46
N ASP A 223 10.66 -6.19 4.50
CA ASP A 223 10.61 -4.72 4.31
C ASP A 223 9.47 -4.33 3.36
N VAL A 224 9.26 -3.03 3.19
CA VAL A 224 8.45 -2.45 2.10
C VAL A 224 9.29 -2.45 0.82
N ASP A 225 8.82 -3.13 -0.23
CA ASP A 225 9.42 -3.01 -1.56
C ASP A 225 9.01 -1.70 -2.22
N HIS A 226 7.71 -1.42 -2.27
CA HIS A 226 7.19 -0.14 -2.76
C HIS A 226 5.74 0.11 -2.33
N VAL A 227 5.35 1.39 -2.39
CA VAL A 227 3.97 1.85 -2.26
C VAL A 227 3.48 2.29 -3.63
N GLY A 228 2.36 1.72 -4.09
CA GLY A 228 1.76 2.01 -5.39
C GLY A 228 0.59 2.99 -5.30
N TYR A 229 0.61 3.99 -6.16
CA TYR A 229 -0.47 4.98 -6.31
C TYR A 229 -1.02 4.94 -7.73
N SER A 230 -2.34 4.98 -7.85
CA SER A 230 -3.02 5.01 -9.15
C SER A 230 -2.95 6.39 -9.79
N ILE A 231 -2.79 6.42 -11.10
CA ILE A 231 -2.94 7.60 -11.94
C ILE A 231 -4.01 7.33 -13.01
N PRO A 232 -4.65 8.37 -13.61
CA PRO A 232 -5.80 8.19 -14.47
C PRO A 232 -5.59 7.31 -15.69
N ASP A 233 -4.49 7.51 -16.41
CA ASP A 233 -4.22 6.79 -17.66
C ASP A 233 -2.73 6.81 -18.06
N GLY A 234 -2.40 6.06 -19.12
CA GLY A 234 -1.02 5.97 -19.64
C GLY A 234 -0.48 7.27 -20.24
N LEU A 235 -1.32 8.23 -20.64
CA LEU A 235 -0.84 9.52 -21.12
C LEU A 235 -0.35 10.39 -19.96
N GLU A 236 -1.01 10.29 -18.79
CA GLU A 236 -0.53 10.98 -17.60
C GLU A 236 0.80 10.40 -17.10
N LEU A 237 1.09 9.11 -17.36
CA LEU A 237 2.39 8.52 -16.99
C LEU A 237 3.56 9.28 -17.64
N LEU A 238 3.43 9.70 -18.89
CA LEU A 238 4.45 10.52 -19.57
C LEU A 238 4.56 11.92 -18.96
N ALA A 239 3.43 12.51 -18.63
CA ALA A 239 3.42 13.81 -17.95
C ALA A 239 4.06 13.71 -16.54
N TRP A 240 3.87 12.59 -15.84
CA TRP A 240 4.55 12.30 -14.59
C TRP A 240 6.05 12.14 -14.75
N ALA A 241 6.52 11.44 -15.80
CA ALA A 241 7.94 11.31 -16.08
C ALA A 241 8.60 12.70 -16.31
N ASP A 242 7.95 13.58 -17.09
CA ASP A 242 8.39 14.97 -17.29
C ASP A 242 8.37 15.78 -15.98
N HIS A 243 7.34 15.58 -15.16
CA HIS A 243 7.21 16.28 -13.88
C HIS A 243 8.32 15.86 -12.91
N LEU A 244 8.54 14.57 -12.72
CA LEU A 244 9.62 14.03 -11.86
C LEU A 244 10.99 14.55 -12.32
N GLY A 245 11.24 14.57 -13.65
CA GLY A 245 12.46 15.15 -14.21
C GLY A 245 12.65 16.63 -13.86
N ARG A 246 11.59 17.44 -13.93
CA ARG A 246 11.62 18.86 -13.51
C ARG A 246 11.85 19.02 -12.01
N GLN A 247 11.35 18.10 -11.20
CA GLN A 247 11.57 18.07 -9.73
C GLN A 247 12.93 17.46 -9.35
N GLN A 248 13.74 17.05 -10.33
CA GLN A 248 15.02 16.39 -10.11
C GLN A 248 14.89 15.06 -9.32
N VAL A 249 13.74 14.38 -9.44
CA VAL A 249 13.50 13.04 -8.88
C VAL A 249 13.84 12.01 -9.97
N PRO A 250 14.90 11.20 -9.80
CA PRO A 250 15.29 10.23 -10.80
C PRO A 250 14.27 9.10 -10.94
N ILE A 251 13.93 8.76 -12.17
CA ILE A 251 13.18 7.53 -12.46
C ILE A 251 14.16 6.36 -12.33
N LEU A 252 13.83 5.42 -11.45
CA LEU A 252 14.65 4.25 -11.17
C LEU A 252 14.27 3.08 -12.08
N TRP A 253 12.99 2.96 -12.44
CA TRP A 253 12.49 1.91 -13.31
C TRP A 253 11.25 2.36 -14.08
N GLY A 254 11.18 1.98 -15.33
CA GLY A 254 10.10 2.38 -16.24
C GLY A 254 10.45 3.64 -17.07
N PRO A 255 9.48 4.23 -17.78
CA PRO A 255 8.14 3.69 -18.00
C PRO A 255 8.14 2.28 -18.55
N GLY A 256 7.27 1.43 -18.04
CA GLY A 256 7.17 0.04 -18.41
C GLY A 256 5.74 -0.49 -18.36
N ARG A 257 5.56 -1.76 -18.74
CA ARG A 257 4.30 -2.48 -18.59
C ARG A 257 4.55 -3.80 -17.87
N HIS A 258 3.87 -3.99 -16.74
CA HIS A 258 3.88 -5.25 -16.04
C HIS A 258 3.14 -6.33 -16.85
N GLY A 259 3.55 -7.59 -16.74
CA GLY A 259 2.79 -8.73 -17.25
C GLY A 259 1.68 -9.12 -16.27
N ALA A 260 2.03 -9.24 -14.99
CA ALA A 260 1.07 -9.42 -13.90
C ALA A 260 0.34 -8.08 -13.67
N GLY A 261 -0.99 -8.08 -13.76
CA GLY A 261 -1.80 -6.87 -13.64
C GLY A 261 -1.89 -6.03 -14.91
N SER A 262 -0.99 -6.20 -15.88
CA SER A 262 -0.98 -5.49 -17.18
C SER A 262 -0.91 -3.96 -17.09
N ASP A 263 -0.59 -3.40 -15.95
CA ASP A 263 -0.52 -1.97 -15.71
C ASP A 263 0.74 -1.33 -16.29
N LEU A 264 0.60 -0.06 -16.65
CA LEU A 264 1.71 0.82 -16.98
C LEU A 264 2.29 1.39 -15.69
N PHE A 265 3.60 1.45 -15.59
CA PHE A 265 4.24 1.89 -14.36
C PHE A 265 5.46 2.80 -14.58
N VAL A 266 5.74 3.62 -13.60
CA VAL A 266 7.01 4.29 -13.37
C VAL A 266 7.36 4.23 -11.90
N ARG A 267 8.62 3.89 -11.58
CA ARG A 267 9.10 3.74 -10.20
C ARG A 267 10.25 4.71 -9.93
N PHE A 268 10.18 5.36 -8.77
CA PHE A 268 11.18 6.28 -8.25
C PHE A 268 11.25 6.11 -6.73
N ALA A 269 12.09 6.88 -6.04
CA ALA A 269 12.19 6.81 -4.58
C ALA A 269 11.85 8.14 -3.93
N ASP A 270 11.34 8.07 -2.70
CA ASP A 270 11.19 9.23 -1.83
C ASP A 270 12.55 9.73 -1.29
N SER A 271 12.53 10.74 -0.43
CA SER A 271 13.76 11.35 0.11
C SER A 271 14.58 10.43 1.02
N GLU A 272 14.01 9.32 1.50
CA GLU A 272 14.69 8.31 2.32
C GLU A 272 14.92 6.98 1.57
N GLY A 273 14.60 6.95 0.27
CA GLY A 273 14.83 5.81 -0.60
C GLY A 273 13.74 4.74 -0.54
N CYS A 274 12.56 5.01 0.03
CA CYS A 274 11.40 4.14 -0.14
C CYS A 274 10.89 4.23 -1.57
N HIS A 275 10.71 3.10 -2.23
CA HIS A 275 10.23 3.10 -3.60
C HIS A 275 8.75 3.45 -3.67
N ILE A 276 8.42 4.27 -4.65
CA ILE A 276 7.06 4.67 -5.01
C ILE A 276 6.82 4.24 -6.45
N GLU A 277 5.65 3.67 -6.70
CA GLU A 277 5.20 3.33 -8.04
C GLU A 277 3.96 4.13 -8.41
N LEU A 278 3.98 4.79 -9.56
CA LEU A 278 2.77 5.33 -10.19
C LEU A 278 2.31 4.33 -11.24
N SER A 279 1.06 3.92 -11.16
CA SER A 279 0.48 2.86 -11.96
C SER A 279 -0.82 3.31 -12.64
N ALA A 280 -0.97 2.94 -13.91
CA ALA A 280 -2.16 3.19 -14.71
C ALA A 280 -2.65 1.91 -15.39
N GLU A 281 -3.93 1.84 -15.71
CA GLU A 281 -4.52 0.75 -16.50
C GLU A 281 -4.41 -0.63 -15.81
N LEU A 282 -4.39 -0.68 -14.47
CA LEU A 282 -4.35 -1.95 -13.75
C LEU A 282 -5.57 -2.81 -14.14
N GLN A 283 -5.32 -4.07 -14.45
CA GLN A 283 -6.37 -5.06 -14.77
C GLN A 283 -7.41 -5.10 -13.67
N GLN A 284 -8.69 -5.19 -14.07
CA GLN A 284 -9.84 -5.25 -13.18
C GLN A 284 -10.58 -6.56 -13.27
N TYR A 285 -11.08 -7.05 -12.14
CA TYR A 285 -11.98 -8.19 -12.00
C TYR A 285 -13.35 -7.69 -11.56
N TYR A 286 -14.31 -7.61 -12.52
CA TYR A 286 -15.63 -7.05 -12.24
C TYR A 286 -16.66 -8.09 -11.79
N ASP A 287 -16.42 -9.37 -12.09
CA ASP A 287 -17.33 -10.45 -11.72
C ASP A 287 -16.81 -11.15 -10.46
N HIS A 288 -17.30 -10.71 -9.31
CA HIS A 288 -16.90 -11.25 -8.00
C HIS A 288 -17.52 -12.63 -7.70
N ASP A 289 -18.49 -13.08 -8.50
CA ASP A 289 -19.14 -14.38 -8.34
C ASP A 289 -18.39 -15.49 -9.10
N VAL A 290 -17.49 -15.12 -10.00
CA VAL A 290 -16.66 -16.06 -10.76
C VAL A 290 -15.29 -16.20 -10.12
N THR A 291 -15.00 -17.39 -9.61
CA THR A 291 -13.65 -17.74 -9.15
C THR A 291 -12.72 -17.83 -10.35
N THR A 292 -11.83 -16.84 -10.49
CA THR A 292 -10.79 -16.85 -11.52
C THR A 292 -9.55 -17.53 -10.96
N PRO A 293 -9.06 -18.63 -11.52
CA PRO A 293 -7.84 -19.27 -11.05
C PRO A 293 -6.64 -18.35 -11.28
N PRO A 294 -5.66 -18.34 -10.35
CA PRO A 294 -4.47 -17.51 -10.49
C PRO A 294 -3.65 -17.89 -11.72
N ARG A 295 -3.13 -16.89 -12.43
CA ARG A 295 -2.17 -17.12 -13.51
C ARG A 295 -0.80 -17.47 -12.93
N LEU A 296 -0.11 -18.39 -13.58
CA LEU A 296 1.25 -18.80 -13.21
C LEU A 296 2.25 -18.19 -14.18
N TRP A 297 3.13 -17.36 -13.68
CA TRP A 297 4.27 -16.80 -14.41
C TRP A 297 5.50 -17.65 -14.19
N HIS A 298 6.20 -17.97 -15.26
CA HIS A 298 7.40 -18.83 -15.22
C HIS A 298 8.72 -18.07 -15.31
N THR A 299 8.66 -16.76 -15.61
CA THR A 299 9.86 -15.95 -15.75
C THR A 299 9.61 -14.51 -15.28
N ARG A 300 10.55 -13.96 -14.54
CA ARG A 300 10.51 -12.56 -14.06
C ARG A 300 10.30 -11.54 -15.19
N PRO A 301 11.03 -11.59 -16.33
CA PRO A 301 10.83 -10.59 -17.39
C PRO A 301 9.39 -10.52 -17.90
N ARG A 302 8.72 -11.68 -18.02
CA ARG A 302 7.34 -11.70 -18.49
C ARG A 302 6.34 -11.24 -17.44
N ALA A 303 6.60 -11.50 -16.17
CA ALA A 303 5.73 -11.06 -15.08
C ALA A 303 5.94 -9.56 -14.76
N LEU A 304 7.20 -9.10 -14.73
CA LEU A 304 7.55 -7.83 -14.11
C LEU A 304 7.76 -6.68 -15.10
N ASN A 305 8.23 -6.92 -16.33
CA ASN A 305 8.35 -5.84 -17.32
C ASN A 305 8.39 -6.39 -18.77
N LEU A 306 7.31 -6.18 -19.50
CA LEU A 306 7.16 -6.61 -20.89
C LEU A 306 7.96 -5.74 -21.87
N TRP A 307 8.30 -4.50 -21.52
CA TRP A 307 8.85 -3.52 -22.45
C TRP A 307 10.37 -3.33 -22.35
N GLY A 308 10.96 -3.73 -21.23
CA GLY A 308 12.35 -3.36 -21.03
C GLY A 308 13.12 -4.27 -20.10
N VAL A 309 14.32 -3.81 -19.79
CA VAL A 309 15.26 -4.50 -18.92
C VAL A 309 14.90 -4.23 -17.46
N MET A 310 14.91 -5.26 -16.64
CA MET A 310 14.77 -5.12 -15.19
C MET A 310 16.05 -4.47 -14.62
N PRO A 311 15.91 -3.59 -13.63
CA PRO A 311 17.05 -3.02 -12.93
C PRO A 311 17.83 -4.09 -12.14
N PRO A 312 19.10 -3.84 -11.78
CA PRO A 312 19.96 -4.82 -11.12
C PRO A 312 19.36 -5.41 -9.83
N TRP A 313 18.77 -4.58 -8.97
CA TRP A 313 18.17 -5.03 -7.70
C TRP A 313 17.01 -6.01 -7.89
N VAL A 314 16.25 -5.92 -8.98
CA VAL A 314 15.18 -6.90 -9.30
C VAL A 314 15.77 -8.20 -9.85
N ARG A 315 16.98 -8.17 -10.42
CA ARG A 315 17.65 -9.36 -10.98
C ARG A 315 18.38 -10.18 -9.92
N GLU A 316 18.91 -9.53 -8.89
CA GLU A 316 19.82 -10.14 -7.92
C GLU A 316 19.09 -10.88 -6.79
N GLU A 317 17.82 -10.55 -6.49
CA GLU A 317 17.03 -11.21 -5.45
C GLU A 317 16.74 -12.71 -5.70
N ALA A 318 17.09 -13.24 -6.86
CA ALA A 318 16.93 -14.66 -7.22
C ALA A 318 18.11 -15.57 -6.84
N ARG A 319 19.06 -15.10 -6.04
CA ARG A 319 20.18 -15.91 -5.56
C ARG A 319 20.04 -16.21 -4.07
N VAL A 320 19.16 -17.16 -3.75
CA VAL A 320 19.20 -17.91 -2.50
C VAL A 320 19.16 -19.41 -2.83
#